data_941c390e506f386c6c826e7a23163655
#
_entry.id   941c390e506f386c6c826e7a23163655
#
_cell.length_a   1.000
_cell.length_b   1.000
_cell.length_c   1.000
_cell.angle_alpha   90.00
_cell.angle_beta   90.00
_cell.angle_gamma   90.00
#
_symmetry.space_group_name_H-M   'P 1'
#
loop_
_entity.id
_entity.type
_entity.pdbx_description
1 polymer ?
#
loop_
_entity_poly.entity_id
_entity_poly.type
_entity_poly.pdbx_seq_one_letter_code
_entity_poly.pdbx_strand_id
1 'polypeptide(L)'
;MRRALALTVLAALAVPAALAQPRADRPVRVAYYYKVRWGFQPEFERLFLKNHYPVLVAQTKEGGRIKAVTLYRPTFHGDGRSDWTFLVVITFADWAALGAPFDEAALARQLFADQETFTREEQRRFEILEAHWAVPLTEVEPPR
;
A
#
# COMPACT_ATOMS: atom_id res chain seq x y z
N MET A 1 -11.56 -44.48 61.76
CA MET A 1 -11.71 -44.55 60.35
C MET A 1 -11.63 -43.11 59.80
N ARG A 2 -10.46 -42.69 59.26
CA ARG A 2 -10.23 -41.36 58.71
C ARG A 2 -10.32 -41.47 57.18
N ARG A 3 -11.33 -40.80 56.59
CA ARG A 3 -11.48 -40.70 55.13
C ARG A 3 -10.67 -39.49 54.63
N ALA A 4 -9.62 -39.76 53.85
CA ALA A 4 -8.86 -38.73 53.15
C ALA A 4 -9.62 -38.32 51.88
N LEU A 5 -9.97 -37.04 51.79
CA LEU A 5 -10.50 -36.42 50.55
C LEU A 5 -9.32 -36.02 49.66
N ALA A 6 -9.18 -36.62 48.49
CA ALA A 6 -8.21 -36.22 47.50
C ALA A 6 -8.82 -35.10 46.67
N LEU A 7 -8.22 -33.90 46.72
CA LEU A 7 -8.57 -32.76 45.91
C LEU A 7 -7.76 -32.79 44.63
N THR A 8 -8.42 -33.13 43.51
CA THR A 8 -7.81 -33.06 42.17
C THR A 8 -7.88 -31.66 41.65
N VAL A 9 -6.74 -30.98 41.59
CA VAL A 9 -6.63 -29.62 40.98
C VAL A 9 -6.44 -29.81 39.49
N LEU A 10 -7.45 -29.44 38.71
CA LEU A 10 -7.40 -29.41 37.24
C LEU A 10 -6.71 -28.10 36.83
N ALA A 11 -5.42 -28.13 36.46
CA ALA A 11 -4.71 -26.99 35.92
C ALA A 11 -5.13 -26.78 34.44
N ALA A 12 -5.96 -25.78 34.18
CA ALA A 12 -6.28 -25.34 32.84
C ALA A 12 -5.05 -24.63 32.23
N LEU A 13 -4.38 -25.30 31.29
CA LEU A 13 -3.35 -24.69 30.47
C LEU A 13 -4.00 -23.69 29.51
N ALA A 14 -4.01 -22.40 29.87
CA ALA A 14 -4.33 -21.34 28.93
C ALA A 14 -3.20 -21.24 27.92
N VAL A 15 -3.41 -21.74 26.70
CA VAL A 15 -2.53 -21.50 25.55
C VAL A 15 -2.70 -20.05 25.16
N PRO A 16 -1.69 -19.17 25.30
CA PRO A 16 -1.81 -17.81 24.79
C PRO A 16 -1.96 -17.88 23.27
N ALA A 17 -3.07 -17.37 22.73
CA ALA A 17 -3.18 -17.08 21.30
C ALA A 17 -2.09 -16.05 20.96
N ALA A 18 -0.96 -16.52 20.48
CA ALA A 18 0.10 -15.68 19.95
C ALA A 18 -0.51 -14.95 18.74
N LEU A 19 -0.90 -13.71 18.93
CA LEU A 19 -1.19 -12.79 17.84
C LEU A 19 0.08 -12.77 16.99
N ALA A 20 -0.01 -13.34 15.78
CA ALA A 20 1.11 -13.40 14.86
C ALA A 20 1.54 -11.94 14.57
N GLN A 21 2.62 -11.49 15.19
CA GLN A 21 3.20 -10.20 14.86
C GLN A 21 3.60 -10.21 13.38
N PRO A 22 3.38 -9.11 12.64
CA PRO A 22 3.86 -9.00 11.28
C PRO A 22 5.37 -9.28 11.27
N ARG A 23 5.79 -10.30 10.52
CA ARG A 23 7.22 -10.56 10.35
C ARG A 23 7.83 -9.38 9.62
N ALA A 24 8.76 -8.69 10.27
CA ALA A 24 9.40 -7.48 9.75
C ALA A 24 10.14 -7.69 8.41
N ASP A 25 10.47 -8.95 8.10
CA ASP A 25 11.21 -9.41 6.91
C ASP A 25 10.32 -9.80 5.72
N ARG A 26 8.98 -9.70 5.86
CA ARG A 26 8.07 -10.04 4.76
C ARG A 26 7.73 -8.82 3.91
N PRO A 27 7.49 -9.02 2.59
CA PRO A 27 7.00 -7.95 1.72
C PRO A 27 5.72 -7.32 2.26
N VAL A 28 5.66 -5.98 2.20
CA VAL A 28 4.51 -5.20 2.65
C VAL A 28 3.81 -4.65 1.43
N ARG A 29 2.50 -4.89 1.32
CA ARG A 29 1.65 -4.30 0.28
C ARG A 29 0.92 -3.10 0.84
N VAL A 30 0.94 -2.00 0.11
CA VAL A 30 0.14 -0.81 0.42
C VAL A 30 -0.76 -0.50 -0.77
N ALA A 31 -2.05 -0.39 -0.52
CA ALA A 31 -3.04 0.03 -1.51
C ALA A 31 -3.22 1.54 -1.42
N TYR A 32 -2.90 2.25 -2.50
CA TYR A 32 -3.08 3.70 -2.65
C TYR A 32 -4.30 3.96 -3.51
N TYR A 33 -5.35 4.47 -2.89
CA TYR A 33 -6.62 4.76 -3.54
C TYR A 33 -6.68 6.23 -3.95
N TYR A 34 -7.16 6.46 -5.17
CA TYR A 34 -7.38 7.79 -5.74
C TYR A 34 -8.85 7.92 -6.14
N LYS A 35 -9.52 8.94 -5.63
CA LYS A 35 -10.83 9.37 -6.10
C LYS A 35 -10.65 10.63 -6.93
N VAL A 36 -10.84 10.49 -8.23
CA VAL A 36 -10.67 11.57 -9.20
C VAL A 36 -12.02 12.24 -9.45
N ARG A 37 -12.04 13.56 -9.60
CA ARG A 37 -13.24 14.31 -9.98
C ARG A 37 -13.84 13.75 -11.26
N TRP A 38 -15.16 13.70 -11.29
CA TRP A 38 -15.89 13.19 -12.45
C TRP A 38 -15.48 13.89 -13.74
N GLY A 39 -15.23 13.09 -14.79
CA GLY A 39 -14.77 13.59 -16.09
C GLY A 39 -13.26 13.77 -16.24
N PHE A 40 -12.48 13.72 -15.14
CA PHE A 40 -11.02 13.89 -15.17
C PHE A 40 -10.22 12.58 -15.08
N GLN A 41 -10.89 11.41 -15.02
CA GLN A 41 -10.24 10.13 -14.88
C GLN A 41 -9.19 9.84 -15.99
N PRO A 42 -9.47 10.09 -17.28
CA PRO A 42 -8.48 9.88 -18.34
C PRO A 42 -7.28 10.82 -18.24
N GLU A 43 -7.50 12.07 -17.81
CA GLU A 43 -6.42 13.04 -17.59
C GLU A 43 -5.53 12.58 -16.43
N PHE A 44 -6.12 12.17 -15.31
CA PHE A 44 -5.39 11.66 -14.15
C PHE A 44 -4.53 10.46 -14.53
N GLU A 45 -5.12 9.45 -15.18
CA GLU A 45 -4.41 8.23 -15.58
C GLU A 45 -3.23 8.57 -16.51
N ARG A 46 -3.43 9.44 -17.50
CA ARG A 46 -2.37 9.89 -18.40
C ARG A 46 -1.23 10.58 -17.64
N LEU A 47 -1.53 11.51 -16.73
CA LEU A 47 -0.53 12.23 -15.94
C LEU A 47 0.21 11.28 -14.99
N PHE A 48 -0.51 10.37 -14.34
CA PHE A 48 0.07 9.36 -13.48
C PHE A 48 1.06 8.46 -14.24
N LEU A 49 0.65 7.91 -15.38
CA LEU A 49 1.48 7.03 -16.21
C LEU A 49 2.69 7.76 -16.82
N LYS A 50 2.54 9.03 -17.16
CA LYS A 50 3.61 9.84 -17.73
C LYS A 50 4.66 10.22 -16.69
N ASN A 51 4.26 10.65 -15.51
CA ASN A 51 5.13 11.32 -14.55
C ASN A 51 5.42 10.46 -13.30
N HIS A 52 4.38 9.99 -12.60
CA HIS A 52 4.55 9.32 -11.31
C HIS A 52 4.94 7.85 -11.45
N TYR A 53 4.36 7.13 -12.39
CA TYR A 53 4.66 5.71 -12.60
C TYR A 53 6.14 5.43 -12.93
N PRO A 54 6.84 6.21 -13.77
CA PRO A 54 8.28 6.02 -14.01
C PRO A 54 9.12 6.18 -12.73
N VAL A 55 8.74 7.09 -11.82
CA VAL A 55 9.40 7.27 -10.52
C VAL A 55 9.23 6.01 -9.66
N LEU A 56 8.03 5.41 -9.63
CA LEU A 56 7.79 4.16 -8.92
C LEU A 56 8.57 3.00 -9.52
N VAL A 57 8.56 2.86 -10.86
CA VAL A 57 9.29 1.79 -11.57
C VAL A 57 10.80 1.91 -11.37
N ALA A 58 11.35 3.12 -11.36
CA ALA A 58 12.79 3.29 -11.11
C ALA A 58 13.22 2.75 -9.73
N GLN A 59 12.31 2.72 -8.75
CA GLN A 59 12.55 2.17 -7.42
C GLN A 59 12.45 0.63 -7.36
N THR A 60 12.05 -0.04 -8.45
CA THR A 60 11.98 -1.51 -8.52
C THR A 60 13.29 -2.15 -8.99
N LYS A 61 14.30 -1.36 -9.38
CA LYS A 61 15.60 -1.88 -9.82
C LYS A 61 16.23 -2.74 -8.74
N GLU A 62 17.21 -3.56 -9.14
CA GLU A 62 17.90 -4.48 -8.23
C GLU A 62 18.37 -3.77 -6.95
N GLY A 63 18.05 -4.37 -5.80
CA GLY A 63 18.28 -3.74 -4.48
C GLY A 63 17.29 -2.62 -4.13
N GLY A 64 16.32 -2.29 -4.99
CA GLY A 64 15.32 -1.25 -4.76
C GLY A 64 14.33 -1.58 -3.64
N ARG A 65 13.78 -0.51 -3.05
CA ARG A 65 12.82 -0.60 -1.95
C ARG A 65 11.46 -1.17 -2.38
N ILE A 66 11.09 -1.04 -3.67
CA ILE A 66 9.84 -1.54 -4.24
C ILE A 66 10.12 -2.84 -4.98
N LYS A 67 9.28 -3.86 -4.76
CA LYS A 67 9.34 -5.15 -5.46
C LYS A 67 8.36 -5.23 -6.62
N ALA A 68 7.20 -4.59 -6.51
CA ALA A 68 6.19 -4.55 -7.56
C ALA A 68 5.30 -3.32 -7.44
N VAL A 69 4.79 -2.86 -8.59
CA VAL A 69 3.75 -1.83 -8.70
C VAL A 69 2.66 -2.38 -9.60
N THR A 70 1.44 -2.45 -9.10
CA THR A 70 0.28 -2.94 -9.86
C THR A 70 -0.80 -1.86 -9.86
N LEU A 71 -1.35 -1.57 -11.04
CA LEU A 71 -2.35 -0.54 -11.27
C LEU A 71 -3.70 -1.16 -11.54
N TYR A 72 -4.77 -0.57 -10.99
CA TYR A 72 -6.14 -1.01 -11.19
C TYR A 72 -7.05 0.17 -11.45
N ARG A 73 -8.11 -0.08 -12.20
CA ARG A 73 -9.29 0.78 -12.29
C ARG A 73 -10.54 -0.09 -12.14
N PRO A 74 -11.63 0.43 -11.59
CA PRO A 74 -12.86 -0.35 -11.48
C PRO A 74 -13.41 -0.65 -12.87
N THR A 75 -13.94 -1.88 -13.05
CA THR A 75 -14.63 -2.27 -14.29
C THR A 75 -15.99 -1.60 -14.40
N PHE A 76 -16.65 -1.36 -13.25
CA PHE A 76 -17.95 -0.72 -13.17
C PHE A 76 -17.90 0.48 -12.23
N HIS A 77 -18.81 1.42 -12.39
CA HIS A 77 -18.99 2.51 -11.44
C HIS A 77 -19.52 1.96 -10.11
N GLY A 78 -18.97 2.46 -9.02
CA GLY A 78 -19.56 2.30 -7.71
C GLY A 78 -20.82 3.17 -7.54
N ASP A 79 -21.40 3.14 -6.34
CA ASP A 79 -22.57 3.94 -6.01
C ASP A 79 -22.25 5.41 -5.66
N GLY A 80 -21.02 5.82 -5.85
CA GLY A 80 -20.53 7.18 -5.64
C GLY A 80 -20.23 7.57 -4.19
N ARG A 81 -20.44 6.66 -3.21
CA ARG A 81 -20.25 7.00 -1.79
C ARG A 81 -18.81 6.87 -1.30
N SER A 82 -18.17 5.74 -1.56
CA SER A 82 -16.82 5.45 -1.08
C SER A 82 -15.97 4.78 -2.14
N ASP A 83 -16.34 4.93 -3.39
CA ASP A 83 -15.64 4.34 -4.52
C ASP A 83 -14.35 5.11 -4.84
N TRP A 84 -13.44 4.39 -5.42
CA TRP A 84 -12.20 4.90 -5.98
C TRP A 84 -12.25 4.80 -7.50
N THR A 85 -11.46 5.62 -8.18
CA THR A 85 -11.38 5.64 -9.65
C THR A 85 -10.06 5.12 -10.18
N PHE A 86 -9.03 5.09 -9.33
CA PHE A 86 -7.73 4.52 -9.65
C PHE A 86 -7.10 3.95 -8.38
N LEU A 87 -6.46 2.79 -8.49
CA LEU A 87 -5.78 2.12 -7.37
C LEU A 87 -4.39 1.70 -7.79
N VAL A 88 -3.43 2.00 -6.95
CA VAL A 88 -2.04 1.54 -7.07
C VAL A 88 -1.73 0.64 -5.90
N VAL A 89 -1.32 -0.59 -6.15
CA VAL A 89 -0.79 -1.48 -5.11
C VAL A 89 0.72 -1.54 -5.25
N ILE A 90 1.42 -1.03 -4.24
CA ILE A 90 2.88 -1.07 -4.17
C ILE A 90 3.28 -2.17 -3.19
N THR A 91 4.15 -3.07 -3.64
CA THR A 91 4.77 -4.08 -2.80
C THR A 91 6.18 -3.62 -2.44
N PHE A 92 6.39 -3.26 -1.19
CA PHE A 92 7.71 -2.94 -0.64
C PHE A 92 8.44 -4.22 -0.22
N ALA A 93 9.78 -4.16 -0.16
CA ALA A 93 10.60 -5.30 0.26
C ALA A 93 10.21 -5.80 1.66
N ASP A 94 10.00 -4.86 2.58
CA ASP A 94 9.63 -5.08 3.97
C ASP A 94 9.13 -3.77 4.61
N TRP A 95 8.84 -3.79 5.90
CA TRP A 95 8.44 -2.60 6.66
C TRP A 95 9.54 -1.54 6.77
N ALA A 96 10.80 -1.96 6.82
CA ALA A 96 11.93 -1.04 6.86
C ALA A 96 12.05 -0.27 5.54
N ALA A 97 11.90 -0.97 4.41
CA ALA A 97 11.88 -0.37 3.08
C ALA A 97 10.72 0.62 2.88
N LEU A 98 9.53 0.32 3.45
CA LEU A 98 8.39 1.25 3.43
C LEU A 98 8.70 2.53 4.22
N GLY A 99 9.29 2.40 5.42
CA GLY A 99 9.61 3.53 6.30
C GLY A 99 10.91 4.25 5.99
N ALA A 100 11.74 3.72 5.08
CA ALA A 100 13.04 4.31 4.76
C ALA A 100 12.88 5.69 4.11
N PRO A 101 13.68 6.69 4.51
CA PRO A 101 13.75 7.97 3.82
C PRO A 101 14.10 7.76 2.35
N PHE A 102 13.39 8.48 1.47
CA PHE A 102 13.62 8.40 0.04
C PHE A 102 13.46 9.79 -0.59
N ASP A 103 14.46 10.23 -1.34
CA ASP A 103 14.42 11.52 -2.06
C ASP A 103 13.80 11.30 -3.46
N GLU A 104 12.46 11.33 -3.49
CA GLU A 104 11.70 11.22 -4.74
C GLU A 104 12.01 12.38 -5.69
N ALA A 105 12.23 13.57 -5.15
CA ALA A 105 12.54 14.75 -5.96
C ALA A 105 13.91 14.62 -6.65
N ALA A 106 14.91 14.05 -5.99
CA ALA A 106 16.20 13.78 -6.62
C ALA A 106 16.06 12.76 -7.76
N LEU A 107 15.26 11.70 -7.56
CA LEU A 107 15.01 10.72 -8.60
C LEU A 107 14.23 11.34 -9.77
N ALA A 108 13.23 12.15 -9.51
CA ALA A 108 12.49 12.86 -10.55
C ALA A 108 13.39 13.78 -11.39
N ARG A 109 14.33 14.49 -10.76
CA ARG A 109 15.33 15.30 -11.48
C ARG A 109 16.21 14.47 -12.42
N GLN A 110 16.48 13.22 -12.08
CA GLN A 110 17.25 12.33 -12.95
C GLN A 110 16.43 11.77 -14.13
N LEU A 111 15.13 11.56 -13.92
CA LEU A 111 14.25 10.94 -14.91
C LEU A 111 13.68 11.94 -15.92
N PHE A 112 13.47 13.18 -15.52
CA PHE A 112 12.80 14.18 -16.34
C PHE A 112 13.70 15.40 -16.55
N ALA A 113 14.04 15.69 -17.81
CA ALA A 113 14.85 16.85 -18.15
C ALA A 113 14.09 18.18 -17.99
N ASP A 114 12.79 18.18 -18.33
CA ASP A 114 11.89 19.35 -18.19
C ASP A 114 11.19 19.31 -16.83
N GLN A 115 11.85 19.88 -15.82
CA GLN A 115 11.35 19.92 -14.45
C GLN A 115 10.16 20.87 -14.28
N GLU A 116 10.05 21.91 -15.11
CA GLU A 116 8.93 22.84 -15.05
C GLU A 116 7.63 22.15 -15.48
N THR A 117 7.66 21.46 -16.61
CA THR A 117 6.51 20.67 -17.08
C THR A 117 6.18 19.55 -16.12
N PHE A 118 7.19 18.81 -15.61
CA PHE A 118 6.97 17.75 -14.63
C PHE A 118 6.23 18.29 -13.39
N THR A 119 6.71 19.36 -12.79
CA THR A 119 6.13 19.96 -11.57
C THR A 119 4.70 20.44 -11.81
N ARG A 120 4.46 21.14 -12.93
CA ARG A 120 3.12 21.63 -13.28
C ARG A 120 2.13 20.46 -13.49
N GLU A 121 2.55 19.41 -14.15
CA GLU A 121 1.70 18.24 -14.42
C GLU A 121 1.44 17.41 -13.15
N GLU A 122 2.42 17.26 -12.26
CA GLU A 122 2.21 16.62 -10.95
C GLU A 122 1.27 17.44 -10.08
N GLN A 123 1.41 18.76 -10.04
CA GLN A 123 0.46 19.63 -9.36
C GLN A 123 -0.95 19.46 -9.95
N ARG A 124 -1.09 19.48 -11.28
CA ARG A 124 -2.38 19.27 -11.97
C ARG A 124 -3.00 17.91 -11.59
N ARG A 125 -2.20 16.85 -11.50
CA ARG A 125 -2.66 15.53 -11.11
C ARG A 125 -3.31 15.54 -9.72
N PHE A 126 -2.76 16.31 -8.77
CA PHE A 126 -3.35 16.46 -7.43
C PHE A 126 -4.59 17.37 -7.42
N GLU A 127 -4.62 18.44 -8.22
CA GLU A 127 -5.75 19.36 -8.29
C GLU A 127 -7.06 18.68 -8.74
N ILE A 128 -6.98 17.65 -9.57
CA ILE A 128 -8.14 16.92 -10.07
C ILE A 128 -8.59 15.76 -9.17
N LEU A 129 -7.96 15.58 -7.99
CA LEU A 129 -8.41 14.63 -6.99
C LEU A 129 -9.52 15.19 -6.11
N GLU A 130 -10.45 14.32 -5.71
CA GLU A 130 -11.38 14.54 -4.60
C GLU A 130 -10.82 14.00 -3.29
N ALA A 131 -10.17 12.83 -3.36
CA ALA A 131 -9.57 12.17 -2.21
C ALA A 131 -8.41 11.26 -2.62
N HIS A 132 -7.48 11.06 -1.68
CA HIS A 132 -6.38 10.12 -1.80
C HIS A 132 -6.08 9.55 -0.41
N TRP A 133 -5.97 8.22 -0.32
CA TRP A 133 -5.61 7.55 0.94
C TRP A 133 -4.82 6.27 0.67
N ALA A 134 -4.08 5.82 1.68
CA ALA A 134 -3.27 4.63 1.62
C ALA A 134 -3.64 3.65 2.76
N VAL A 135 -3.69 2.36 2.43
CA VAL A 135 -4.02 1.29 3.37
C VAL A 135 -2.97 0.18 3.27
N PRO A 136 -2.17 -0.05 4.30
CA PRO A 136 -1.34 -1.24 4.37
C PRO A 136 -2.21 -2.49 4.43
N LEU A 137 -1.84 -3.52 3.68
CA LEU A 137 -2.59 -4.77 3.57
C LEU A 137 -1.87 -5.88 4.32
N THR A 138 -2.62 -6.65 5.10
CA THR A 138 -2.16 -7.89 5.71
C THR A 138 -2.84 -9.06 5.00
N GLU A 139 -2.04 -10.01 4.53
CA GLU A 139 -2.56 -11.24 3.95
C GLU A 139 -3.13 -12.14 5.05
N VAL A 140 -4.37 -12.58 4.87
CA VAL A 140 -5.04 -13.52 5.76
C VAL A 140 -4.91 -14.91 5.14
N GLU A 141 -4.20 -15.82 5.84
CA GLU A 141 -4.13 -17.22 5.43
C GLU A 141 -5.43 -17.93 5.89
N PRO A 142 -6.21 -18.53 4.97
CA PRO A 142 -7.39 -19.29 5.37
C PRO A 142 -6.96 -20.54 6.17
N PRO A 143 -7.76 -21.00 7.13
CA PRO A 143 -7.51 -22.27 7.83
C PRO A 143 -7.48 -23.43 6.82
N ARG A 144 -6.54 -24.34 7.01
CA ARG A 144 -6.42 -25.58 6.22
C ARG A 144 -7.42 -26.60 6.66
#